data_d8d9287fac3319050669ec2273414d2b
#
_entry.id   d8d9287fac3319050669ec2273414d2b
#
_cell.length_a   1.000
_cell.length_b   1.000
_cell.length_c   1.000
_cell.angle_alpha   90.00
_cell.angle_beta   90.00
_cell.angle_gamma   90.00
#
_symmetry.space_group_name_H-M   'P 1'
#
loop_
_entity.id
_entity.type
_entity.pdbx_description
1 polymer ?
#
loop_
_entity_poly.entity_id
_entity_poly.type
_entity_poly.pdbx_seq_one_letter_code
_entity_poly.pdbx_strand_id
1 'polypeptide(L)'
;MAELYLIRHAQASFGAENYDQLSDLGHQQSQSLGKALADQGVSPDLFYAGDMQRHRETLEGIQAGMGHKKSPFILHTGLNEFDFTGLLNARFRKGGAPALMHKDRKVHFKTLRDTVLAWQQNQIEDPPESWGVFCARIEAARQAMMIEGPKPCWQSARGA
;
A
#
# COMPACT_ATOMS: atom_id res chain seq x y z
N MET A 1 -3.72 -0.84 25.09
CA MET A 1 -3.66 -1.84 23.99
C MET A 1 -3.33 -1.06 22.73
N ALA A 2 -2.37 -1.48 21.93
CA ALA A 2 -2.07 -0.79 20.67
C ALA A 2 -3.07 -1.25 19.59
N GLU A 3 -3.63 -0.31 18.85
CA GLU A 3 -4.53 -0.58 17.71
C GLU A 3 -3.79 -0.27 16.42
N LEU A 4 -3.96 -1.12 15.39
CA LEU A 4 -3.40 -0.96 14.07
C LEU A 4 -4.52 -0.84 13.03
N TYR A 5 -4.57 0.29 12.35
CA TYR A 5 -5.50 0.54 11.25
C TYR A 5 -4.78 0.28 9.92
N LEU A 6 -5.19 -0.79 9.21
CA LEU A 6 -4.68 -1.10 7.89
C LEU A 6 -5.61 -0.52 6.82
N ILE A 7 -5.09 0.39 6.02
CA ILE A 7 -5.85 1.10 5.01
C ILE A 7 -5.24 0.83 3.63
N ARG A 8 -6.07 0.38 2.70
CA ARG A 8 -5.67 0.27 1.30
C ARG A 8 -5.60 1.67 0.68
N HIS A 9 -4.63 1.91 -0.21
CA HIS A 9 -4.56 3.17 -0.96
C HIS A 9 -5.87 3.49 -1.70
N ALA A 10 -6.18 4.76 -1.84
CA ALA A 10 -7.33 5.26 -2.60
C ALA A 10 -7.15 5.00 -4.11
N GLN A 11 -8.17 5.34 -4.90
CA GLN A 11 -8.16 5.02 -6.33
C GLN A 11 -6.99 5.69 -7.04
N ALA A 12 -6.12 4.88 -7.66
CA ALA A 12 -5.05 5.35 -8.53
C ALA A 12 -5.60 5.80 -9.90
N SER A 13 -4.81 6.60 -10.63
CA SER A 13 -5.14 7.14 -11.95
C SER A 13 -4.98 6.08 -13.04
N PHE A 14 -5.94 5.17 -13.14
CA PHE A 14 -5.92 4.11 -14.13
C PHE A 14 -5.98 4.68 -15.55
N GLY A 15 -5.01 4.32 -16.40
CA GLY A 15 -4.93 4.79 -17.78
C GLY A 15 -4.26 6.16 -17.97
N ALA A 16 -3.82 6.83 -16.90
CA ALA A 16 -3.00 8.02 -16.99
C ALA A 16 -1.52 7.67 -17.30
N GLU A 17 -0.77 8.66 -17.77
CA GLU A 17 0.68 8.53 -18.02
C GLU A 17 1.44 8.13 -16.74
N ASN A 18 1.05 8.70 -15.61
CA ASN A 18 1.54 8.28 -14.29
C ASN A 18 0.45 7.51 -13.54
N TYR A 19 0.50 6.20 -13.60
CA TYR A 19 -0.41 5.33 -12.86
C TYR A 19 -0.22 5.41 -11.33
N ASP A 20 0.98 5.75 -10.85
CA ASP A 20 1.29 5.75 -9.41
C ASP A 20 0.75 6.96 -8.64
N GLN A 21 0.00 7.85 -9.29
CA GLN A 21 -0.71 8.96 -8.62
C GLN A 21 -2.17 8.62 -8.35
N LEU A 22 -2.79 9.28 -7.36
CA LEU A 22 -4.22 9.17 -7.15
C LEU A 22 -5.01 9.89 -8.26
N SER A 23 -6.20 9.37 -8.57
CA SER A 23 -7.21 10.11 -9.33
C SER A 23 -7.86 11.19 -8.46
N ASP A 24 -8.61 12.13 -9.09
CA ASP A 24 -9.40 13.12 -8.34
C ASP A 24 -10.35 12.46 -7.34
N LEU A 25 -10.97 11.34 -7.75
CA LEU A 25 -11.80 10.53 -6.85
C LEU A 25 -10.97 9.93 -5.71
N GLY A 26 -9.75 9.46 -5.99
CA GLY A 26 -8.85 8.94 -4.96
C GLY A 26 -8.51 9.98 -3.90
N HIS A 27 -8.24 11.22 -4.30
CA HIS A 27 -8.03 12.34 -3.37
C HIS A 27 -9.28 12.62 -2.51
N GLN A 28 -10.47 12.59 -3.11
CA GLN A 28 -11.73 12.75 -2.36
C GLN A 28 -11.97 11.59 -1.39
N GLN A 29 -11.71 10.35 -1.81
CA GLN A 29 -11.84 9.15 -0.97
C GLN A 29 -10.94 9.23 0.27
N SER A 30 -9.67 9.59 0.09
CA SER A 30 -8.71 9.67 1.20
C SER A 30 -9.10 10.75 2.22
N GLN A 31 -9.52 11.92 1.76
CA GLN A 31 -9.99 12.99 2.65
C GLN A 31 -11.29 12.60 3.38
N SER A 32 -12.24 11.97 2.69
CA SER A 32 -13.50 11.53 3.28
C SER A 32 -13.27 10.46 4.34
N LEU A 33 -12.32 9.53 4.10
CA LEU A 33 -11.93 8.54 5.09
C LEU A 33 -11.30 9.20 6.32
N GLY A 34 -10.43 10.18 6.12
CA GLY A 34 -9.83 10.94 7.23
C GLY A 34 -10.88 11.60 8.11
N LYS A 35 -11.89 12.25 7.52
CA LYS A 35 -13.01 12.83 8.27
C LYS A 35 -13.78 11.77 9.05
N ALA A 36 -14.12 10.64 8.40
CA ALA A 36 -14.85 9.56 9.06
C ALA A 36 -14.09 8.95 10.24
N LEU A 37 -12.76 8.80 10.13
CA LEU A 37 -11.91 8.35 11.24
C LEU A 37 -11.91 9.36 12.40
N ALA A 38 -11.79 10.65 12.10
CA ALA A 38 -11.85 11.71 13.13
C ALA A 38 -13.21 11.74 13.84
N ASP A 39 -14.31 11.61 13.10
CA ASP A 39 -15.68 11.57 13.63
C ASP A 39 -15.89 10.37 14.55
N GLN A 40 -15.16 9.27 14.34
CA GLN A 40 -15.15 8.09 15.21
C GLN A 40 -14.17 8.22 16.39
N GLY A 41 -13.50 9.34 16.56
CA GLY A 41 -12.53 9.58 17.63
C GLY A 41 -11.19 8.87 17.42
N VAL A 42 -10.90 8.39 16.22
CA VAL A 42 -9.59 7.76 15.90
C VAL A 42 -8.53 8.85 15.86
N SER A 43 -7.50 8.72 16.69
CA SER A 43 -6.36 9.65 16.79
C SER A 43 -5.05 8.86 16.84
N PRO A 44 -4.47 8.49 15.68
CA PRO A 44 -3.24 7.71 15.65
C PRO A 44 -2.03 8.51 16.14
N ASP A 45 -1.17 7.88 16.92
CA ASP A 45 0.10 8.46 17.36
C ASP A 45 1.15 8.44 16.24
N LEU A 46 1.08 7.44 15.36
CA LEU A 46 2.05 7.21 14.29
C LEU A 46 1.34 6.87 12.97
N PHE A 47 1.94 7.34 11.89
CA PHE A 47 1.51 7.06 10.53
C PHE A 47 2.63 6.39 9.75
N TYR A 48 2.28 5.33 9.01
CA TYR A 48 3.18 4.61 8.12
C TYR A 48 2.61 4.55 6.72
N ALA A 49 3.47 4.63 5.73
CA ALA A 49 3.11 4.42 4.32
C ALA A 49 4.22 3.68 3.59
N GLY A 50 3.88 3.01 2.49
CA GLY A 50 4.85 2.65 1.46
C GLY A 50 5.39 3.92 0.77
N ASP A 51 6.50 3.80 0.05
CA ASP A 51 7.12 4.94 -0.63
C ASP A 51 6.56 5.21 -2.05
N MET A 52 5.60 4.41 -2.50
CA MET A 52 4.87 4.65 -3.75
C MET A 52 4.03 5.94 -3.64
N GLN A 53 3.94 6.69 -4.75
CA GLN A 53 3.25 7.99 -4.75
C GLN A 53 1.80 7.89 -4.26
N ARG A 54 1.02 6.92 -4.76
CA ARG A 54 -0.37 6.70 -4.33
C ARG A 54 -0.51 6.39 -2.84
N HIS A 55 0.51 5.76 -2.21
CA HIS A 55 0.50 5.50 -0.77
C HIS A 55 0.65 6.78 0.04
N ARG A 56 1.62 7.62 -0.35
CA ARG A 56 1.86 8.92 0.28
C ARG A 56 0.66 9.84 0.12
N GLU A 57 0.15 10.00 -1.10
CA GLU A 57 -1.01 10.86 -1.39
C GLU A 57 -2.27 10.41 -0.64
N THR A 58 -2.48 9.08 -0.49
CA THR A 58 -3.59 8.56 0.32
C THR A 58 -3.45 8.97 1.77
N LEU A 59 -2.27 8.80 2.35
CA LEU A 59 -2.03 9.13 3.75
C LEU A 59 -2.13 10.63 4.00
N GLU A 60 -1.57 11.46 3.12
CA GLU A 60 -1.69 12.92 3.19
C GLU A 60 -3.16 13.38 3.13
N GLY A 61 -3.95 12.76 2.25
CA GLY A 61 -5.39 13.02 2.17
C GLY A 61 -6.14 12.64 3.46
N ILE A 62 -5.81 11.48 4.06
CA ILE A 62 -6.38 11.04 5.34
C ILE A 62 -6.01 12.04 6.44
N GLN A 63 -4.74 12.41 6.57
CA GLN A 63 -4.29 13.39 7.55
C GLN A 63 -5.01 14.74 7.39
N ALA A 64 -5.15 15.21 6.16
CA ALA A 64 -5.88 16.45 5.88
C ALA A 64 -7.36 16.34 6.31
N GLY A 65 -8.01 15.19 6.02
CA GLY A 65 -9.38 14.92 6.45
C GLY A 65 -9.56 14.86 7.97
N MET A 66 -8.55 14.36 8.69
CA MET A 66 -8.50 14.34 10.16
C MET A 66 -8.19 15.70 10.78
N GLY A 67 -7.88 16.73 9.98
CA GLY A 67 -7.45 18.03 10.49
C GLY A 67 -5.96 18.10 10.89
N HIS A 68 -5.21 17.05 10.64
CA HIS A 68 -3.76 17.00 10.85
C HIS A 68 -3.04 17.65 9.67
N LYS A 69 -2.62 18.89 9.80
CA LYS A 69 -1.83 19.55 8.76
C LYS A 69 -0.41 18.99 8.76
N LYS A 70 -0.08 18.16 7.76
CA LYS A 70 1.27 17.64 7.49
C LYS A 70 1.98 17.03 8.71
N SER A 71 1.29 16.14 9.41
CA SER A 71 1.97 15.32 10.42
C SER A 71 3.05 14.46 9.78
N PRO A 72 4.22 14.33 10.40
CA PRO A 72 5.25 13.45 9.88
C PRO A 72 4.74 12.01 9.82
N PHE A 73 5.18 11.25 8.81
CA PHE A 73 4.90 9.84 8.70
C PHE A 73 6.17 9.07 8.31
N ILE A 74 6.19 7.80 8.61
CA ILE A 74 7.33 6.92 8.39
C ILE A 74 7.10 6.17 7.08
N LEU A 75 8.06 6.29 6.16
CA LEU A 75 8.06 5.49 4.94
C LEU A 75 8.70 4.14 5.21
N HIS A 76 8.02 3.07 4.80
CA HIS A 76 8.54 1.72 4.91
C HIS A 76 8.28 0.93 3.62
N THR A 77 9.34 0.62 2.88
CA THR A 77 9.26 -0.07 1.57
C THR A 77 8.61 -1.45 1.66
N GLY A 78 8.62 -2.08 2.84
CA GLY A 78 7.89 -3.32 3.10
C GLY A 78 6.37 -3.21 2.89
N LEU A 79 5.81 -1.99 2.88
CA LEU A 79 4.40 -1.73 2.60
C LEU A 79 4.09 -1.51 1.12
N ASN A 80 5.10 -1.56 0.25
CA ASN A 80 4.89 -1.39 -1.19
C ASN A 80 4.13 -2.56 -1.79
N GLU A 81 3.33 -2.26 -2.82
CA GLU A 81 2.72 -3.26 -3.69
C GLU A 81 3.82 -4.09 -4.37
N PHE A 82 3.53 -5.34 -4.69
CA PHE A 82 4.42 -6.15 -5.51
C PHE A 82 4.35 -5.71 -6.99
N ASP A 83 5.45 -5.94 -7.74
CA ASP A 83 5.50 -5.64 -9.18
C ASP A 83 4.70 -6.68 -9.97
N PHE A 84 3.40 -6.39 -10.12
CA PHE A 84 2.50 -7.25 -10.87
C PHE A 84 2.86 -7.37 -12.35
N THR A 85 3.30 -6.28 -12.98
CA THR A 85 3.70 -6.27 -14.39
C THR A 85 4.93 -7.13 -14.61
N GLY A 86 5.95 -6.98 -13.77
CA GLY A 86 7.14 -7.83 -13.80
C GLY A 86 6.80 -9.30 -13.54
N LEU A 87 5.87 -9.57 -12.62
CA LEU A 87 5.41 -10.92 -12.31
C LEU A 87 4.68 -11.58 -13.50
N LEU A 88 3.82 -10.83 -14.21
CA LEU A 88 3.20 -11.29 -15.46
C LEU A 88 4.25 -11.57 -16.53
N ASN A 89 5.19 -10.65 -16.73
CA ASN A 89 6.25 -10.80 -17.72
C ASN A 89 7.10 -12.05 -17.43
N ALA A 90 7.43 -12.31 -16.17
CA ALA A 90 8.15 -13.51 -15.77
C ALA A 90 7.32 -14.77 -16.06
N ARG A 91 6.04 -14.79 -15.66
CA ARG A 91 5.16 -15.95 -15.87
C ARG A 91 4.96 -16.29 -17.34
N PHE A 92 4.78 -15.30 -18.19
CA PHE A 92 4.44 -15.48 -19.60
C PHE A 92 5.62 -15.31 -20.56
N ARG A 93 6.85 -15.30 -20.03
CA ARG A 93 8.09 -15.10 -20.81
C ARG A 93 8.20 -16.06 -22.01
N LYS A 94 7.80 -17.32 -21.84
CA LYS A 94 7.95 -18.38 -22.85
C LYS A 94 6.70 -18.60 -23.73
N GLY A 95 5.51 -18.14 -23.34
CA GLY A 95 4.27 -18.50 -24.02
C GLY A 95 3.32 -17.34 -24.35
N GLY A 96 3.67 -16.12 -23.94
CA GLY A 96 2.80 -14.95 -24.10
C GLY A 96 1.60 -14.95 -23.14
N ALA A 97 1.14 -13.75 -22.76
CA ALA A 97 -0.05 -13.57 -21.96
C ALA A 97 -1.33 -13.90 -22.75
N PRO A 98 -2.43 -14.30 -22.09
CA PRO A 98 -3.70 -14.58 -22.76
C PRO A 98 -4.14 -13.41 -23.65
N ALA A 99 -4.51 -13.68 -24.92
CA ALA A 99 -4.81 -12.67 -25.93
C ALA A 99 -5.92 -11.67 -25.50
N LEU A 100 -6.86 -12.12 -24.67
CA LEU A 100 -7.97 -11.30 -24.18
C LEU A 100 -7.67 -10.60 -22.84
N MET A 101 -6.48 -10.74 -22.29
CA MET A 101 -6.15 -10.20 -20.95
C MET A 101 -6.39 -8.69 -20.85
N HIS A 102 -6.16 -7.94 -21.92
CA HIS A 102 -6.36 -6.47 -21.94
C HIS A 102 -7.72 -6.03 -22.47
N LYS A 103 -8.53 -6.96 -22.96
CA LYS A 103 -9.83 -6.67 -23.60
C LYS A 103 -11.02 -7.19 -22.82
N ASP A 104 -10.85 -8.25 -22.02
CA ASP A 104 -11.90 -8.87 -21.22
C ASP A 104 -11.57 -8.78 -19.73
N ARG A 105 -12.43 -8.10 -18.98
CA ARG A 105 -12.25 -7.90 -17.54
C ARG A 105 -12.19 -9.22 -16.76
N LYS A 106 -13.01 -10.21 -17.14
CA LYS A 106 -13.01 -11.53 -16.48
C LYS A 106 -11.69 -12.27 -16.72
N VAL A 107 -11.20 -12.25 -17.96
CA VAL A 107 -9.91 -12.83 -18.31
C VAL A 107 -8.77 -12.12 -17.58
N HIS A 108 -8.83 -10.78 -17.49
CA HIS A 108 -7.86 -9.99 -16.73
C HIS A 108 -7.78 -10.42 -15.26
N PHE A 109 -8.91 -10.40 -14.55
CA PHE A 109 -8.94 -10.77 -13.12
C PHE A 109 -8.60 -12.24 -12.87
N LYS A 110 -9.01 -13.15 -13.77
CA LYS A 110 -8.60 -14.55 -13.68
C LYS A 110 -7.11 -14.71 -13.83
N THR A 111 -6.50 -14.07 -14.84
CA THR A 111 -5.06 -14.13 -15.09
C THR A 111 -4.28 -13.56 -13.91
N LEU A 112 -4.74 -12.42 -13.34
CA LEU A 112 -4.18 -11.82 -12.15
C LEU A 112 -4.16 -12.80 -10.98
N ARG A 113 -5.31 -13.36 -10.63
CA ARG A 113 -5.43 -14.31 -9.54
C ARG A 113 -4.54 -15.53 -9.74
N ASP A 114 -4.61 -16.14 -10.93
CA ASP A 114 -3.86 -17.36 -11.24
C ASP A 114 -2.33 -17.09 -11.27
N THR A 115 -1.92 -15.85 -11.57
CA THR A 115 -0.51 -15.43 -11.50
C THR A 115 -0.05 -15.32 -10.06
N VAL A 116 -0.83 -14.69 -9.18
CA VAL A 116 -0.51 -14.59 -7.76
C VAL A 116 -0.45 -15.97 -7.11
N LEU A 117 -1.39 -16.86 -7.44
CA LEU A 117 -1.37 -18.25 -6.92
C LEU A 117 -0.12 -19.01 -7.38
N ALA A 118 0.27 -18.90 -8.64
CA ALA A 118 1.49 -19.52 -9.16
C ALA A 118 2.75 -18.95 -8.46
N TRP A 119 2.78 -17.65 -8.18
CA TRP A 119 3.85 -17.01 -7.43
C TRP A 119 3.94 -17.52 -6.00
N GLN A 120 2.81 -17.63 -5.31
CA GLN A 120 2.73 -18.20 -3.95
C GLN A 120 3.26 -19.63 -3.87
N GLN A 121 3.09 -20.38 -4.95
CA GLN A 121 3.55 -21.77 -5.07
C GLN A 121 4.98 -21.90 -5.61
N ASN A 122 5.69 -20.78 -5.80
CA ASN A 122 7.03 -20.73 -6.42
C ASN A 122 7.08 -21.38 -7.83
N GLN A 123 6.00 -21.24 -8.60
CA GLN A 123 5.89 -21.80 -9.96
C GLN A 123 6.29 -20.80 -11.06
N ILE A 124 6.70 -19.59 -10.69
CA ILE A 124 7.17 -18.56 -11.62
C ILE A 124 8.70 -18.53 -11.58
N GLU A 125 9.32 -18.74 -12.73
CA GLU A 125 10.77 -18.69 -12.90
C GLU A 125 11.25 -17.23 -12.90
N ASP A 126 12.28 -16.90 -12.12
CA ASP A 126 12.86 -15.55 -11.99
C ASP A 126 11.80 -14.43 -11.82
N PRO A 127 10.96 -14.47 -10.79
CA PRO A 127 10.04 -13.37 -10.52
C PRO A 127 10.82 -12.11 -10.04
N PRO A 128 10.27 -10.89 -10.16
CA PRO A 128 10.90 -9.67 -9.63
C PRO A 128 11.27 -9.76 -8.15
N GLU A 129 10.42 -10.42 -7.37
CA GLU A 129 10.72 -10.88 -6.01
C GLU A 129 10.04 -12.24 -5.78
N SER A 130 10.66 -13.10 -4.97
CA SER A 130 10.02 -14.36 -4.58
C SER A 130 8.91 -14.14 -3.56
N TRP A 131 7.95 -15.07 -3.49
CA TRP A 131 6.89 -15.01 -2.46
C TRP A 131 7.46 -14.94 -1.04
N GLY A 132 8.55 -15.67 -0.77
CA GLY A 132 9.22 -15.64 0.53
C GLY A 132 9.82 -14.27 0.87
N VAL A 133 10.44 -13.60 -0.09
CA VAL A 133 10.98 -12.23 0.08
C VAL A 133 9.85 -11.23 0.33
N PHE A 134 8.77 -11.33 -0.45
CA PHE A 134 7.57 -10.50 -0.25
C PHE A 134 7.01 -10.66 1.17
N CYS A 135 6.78 -11.90 1.62
CA CYS A 135 6.29 -12.16 2.98
C CYS A 135 7.25 -11.63 4.06
N ALA A 136 8.55 -11.82 3.88
CA ALA A 136 9.55 -11.36 4.84
C ALA A 136 9.55 -9.82 4.98
N ARG A 137 9.45 -9.07 3.87
CA ARG A 137 9.42 -7.60 3.94
C ARG A 137 8.13 -7.04 4.53
N ILE A 138 6.98 -7.70 4.27
CA ILE A 138 5.70 -7.35 4.92
C ILE A 138 5.77 -7.61 6.42
N GLU A 139 6.33 -8.75 6.84
CA GLU A 139 6.48 -9.08 8.26
C GLU A 139 7.43 -8.11 8.96
N ALA A 140 8.53 -7.71 8.31
CA ALA A 140 9.42 -6.68 8.84
C ALA A 140 8.70 -5.33 9.04
N ALA A 141 7.85 -4.94 8.06
CA ALA A 141 7.03 -3.74 8.19
C ALA A 141 6.03 -3.87 9.36
N ARG A 142 5.36 -5.01 9.48
CA ARG A 142 4.44 -5.28 10.58
C ARG A 142 5.14 -5.18 11.94
N GLN A 143 6.31 -5.78 12.07
CA GLN A 143 7.10 -5.70 13.31
C GLN A 143 7.53 -4.27 13.62
N ALA A 144 7.99 -3.50 12.64
CA ALA A 144 8.36 -2.09 12.82
C ALA A 144 7.18 -1.23 13.33
N MET A 145 5.96 -1.51 12.87
CA MET A 145 4.75 -0.82 13.33
C MET A 145 4.29 -1.24 14.73
N MET A 146 4.63 -2.47 15.16
CA MET A 146 4.22 -3.02 16.46
C MET A 146 5.25 -2.79 17.57
N ILE A 147 6.49 -2.47 17.24
CA ILE A 147 7.48 -2.02 18.22
C ILE A 147 7.05 -0.63 18.65
N GLU A 148 7.00 -0.38 19.97
CA GLU A 148 6.68 0.94 20.53
C GLU A 148 7.43 2.02 19.77
N GLY A 149 6.70 2.85 19.05
CA GLY A 149 7.28 3.97 18.33
C GLY A 149 8.04 4.91 19.29
N PRO A 150 8.91 5.79 18.78
CA PRO A 150 9.61 6.75 19.64
C PRO A 150 8.57 7.49 20.48
N LYS A 151 8.76 7.47 21.79
CA LYS A 151 7.88 8.20 22.72
C LYS A 151 7.73 9.62 22.21
N PRO A 152 6.51 10.13 22.03
CA PRO A 152 6.33 11.47 21.49
C PRO A 152 7.15 12.45 22.31
N CYS A 153 7.86 13.37 21.64
CA CYS A 153 8.82 14.29 22.27
C CYS A 153 8.23 15.19 23.39
N TRP A 154 6.88 15.25 23.53
CA TRP A 154 6.23 15.93 24.65
C TRP A 154 6.37 15.22 26.00
N GLN A 155 6.77 13.93 26.03
CA GLN A 155 7.03 13.23 27.31
C GLN A 155 8.42 13.55 27.90
N SER A 156 9.33 14.13 27.13
CA SER A 156 10.65 14.57 27.62
C SER A 156 10.62 15.94 28.33
N ALA A 157 9.51 16.68 28.24
CA ALA A 157 9.40 18.03 28.83
C ALA A 157 8.79 18.07 30.22
N ARG A 158 8.53 16.93 30.90
CA ARG A 158 8.03 16.87 32.26
C ARG A 158 9.06 16.34 33.27
N GLY A 159 10.29 16.81 33.17
CA GLY A 159 11.36 16.41 34.06
C GLY A 159 12.45 17.47 34.13
N ALA A 160 12.09 18.69 34.54
CA ALA A 160 13.02 19.71 35.00
C ALA A 160 12.29 20.63 35.97
#